data_06a05ec359e69b71f90ef49f185c1a19
#
_entry.id   06a05ec359e69b71f90ef49f185c1a19
#
_cell.length_a   1.000
_cell.length_b   1.000
_cell.length_c   1.000
_cell.angle_alpha   90.00
_cell.angle_beta   90.00
_cell.angle_gamma   90.00
#
_symmetry.space_group_name_H-M   'P 1'
#
loop_
_entity.id
_entity.type
_entity.pdbx_description
1 polymer ?
#
loop_
_entity_poly.entity_id
_entity_poly.type
_entity_poly.pdbx_seq_one_letter_code
_entity_poly.pdbx_strand_id
1 'polypeptide(L)'
;MKIENTTIYVNGQSLQTSSCMKNGYLMVPALFFKYANVLVDYHRETHTVVFKKNKVLLVLCKNQYKACYSLDGTTNIQHDSLLSAPVEMNEVIYVPFYYVAQRLGMFIWFNSNISRTYLVTDSSKAWKSDLYYRGLTSEKKVALTFDDGPDNHYTPQILDILSENNIPATFFVVGQQIKWFPEIAKRIVREEHALGNHSWSHPNFTKLTTSQVKEEVLSTEDEIISLTGNKPTLFRPPYGECTEADFQMIDGLGYKLIMWSVDTLDWTGMSSEQILSIVKRDLSPGAIILQHSIKTLPGVLDGTVKALPIIINDLLSKGYEFVTVQKLLEIES
;
A
#
# COMPACT_ATOMS: atom_id res chain seq x y z
N MET A 1 -5.76 -31.76 -0.94
CA MET A 1 -5.35 -30.92 -2.09
C MET A 1 -3.95 -30.41 -1.81
N LYS A 2 -3.07 -30.43 -2.81
CA LYS A 2 -1.71 -29.89 -2.69
C LYS A 2 -1.73 -28.44 -3.11
N ILE A 3 -1.14 -27.54 -2.31
CA ILE A 3 -0.95 -26.14 -2.66
C ILE A 3 0.37 -26.04 -3.42
N GLU A 4 0.37 -25.34 -4.54
CA GLU A 4 1.52 -25.10 -5.41
C GLU A 4 1.60 -23.60 -5.72
N ASN A 5 2.79 -23.11 -6.04
CA ASN A 5 2.96 -21.74 -6.53
C ASN A 5 2.70 -21.69 -8.03
N THR A 6 1.88 -20.74 -8.44
CA THR A 6 1.49 -20.55 -9.85
C THR A 6 1.72 -19.09 -10.24
N THR A 7 2.22 -18.88 -11.46
CA THR A 7 2.32 -17.54 -12.05
C THR A 7 1.10 -17.27 -12.91
N ILE A 8 0.35 -16.21 -12.59
CA ILE A 8 -0.76 -15.72 -13.40
C ILE A 8 -0.42 -14.30 -13.88
N TYR A 9 -0.63 -14.02 -15.14
CA TYR A 9 -0.40 -12.71 -15.73
C TYR A 9 -1.71 -11.91 -15.71
N VAL A 10 -1.75 -10.85 -14.89
CA VAL A 10 -2.90 -9.95 -14.82
C VAL A 10 -2.58 -8.70 -15.65
N ASN A 11 -3.31 -8.46 -16.72
CA ASN A 11 -3.09 -7.35 -17.65
C ASN A 11 -1.61 -7.22 -18.13
N GLY A 12 -0.95 -8.37 -18.30
CA GLY A 12 0.45 -8.45 -18.73
C GLY A 12 1.49 -8.45 -17.58
N GLN A 13 1.12 -8.10 -16.38
CA GLN A 13 1.99 -8.18 -15.21
C GLN A 13 2.00 -9.60 -14.63
N SER A 14 3.19 -10.17 -14.41
CA SER A 14 3.34 -11.49 -13.79
C SER A 14 3.17 -11.41 -12.27
N LEU A 15 2.26 -12.22 -11.73
CA LEU A 15 1.99 -12.29 -10.30
C LEU A 15 2.14 -13.74 -9.82
N GLN A 16 2.90 -13.92 -8.75
CA GLN A 16 2.99 -15.21 -8.06
C GLN A 16 1.82 -15.36 -7.09
N THR A 17 1.16 -16.50 -7.14
CA THR A 17 0.09 -16.83 -6.20
C THR A 17 0.13 -18.31 -5.84
N SER A 18 -0.34 -18.65 -4.64
CA SER A 18 -0.61 -20.05 -4.31
C SER A 18 -1.85 -20.52 -5.07
N SER A 19 -1.87 -21.78 -5.46
CA SER A 19 -3.02 -22.38 -6.12
C SER A 19 -3.16 -23.86 -5.78
N CYS A 20 -4.31 -24.44 -6.06
CA CYS A 20 -4.50 -25.88 -5.99
C CYS A 20 -5.53 -26.33 -7.04
N MET A 21 -5.53 -27.61 -7.36
CA MET A 21 -6.55 -28.23 -8.20
C MET A 21 -7.61 -28.88 -7.32
N LYS A 22 -8.88 -28.58 -7.59
CA LYS A 22 -10.04 -29.22 -6.93
C LYS A 22 -11.07 -29.59 -8.00
N ASN A 23 -11.42 -30.88 -8.08
CA ASN A 23 -12.35 -31.41 -9.08
C ASN A 23 -11.99 -31.03 -10.54
N GLY A 24 -10.68 -30.91 -10.86
CA GLY A 24 -10.22 -30.50 -12.19
C GLY A 24 -10.23 -28.98 -12.42
N TYR A 25 -10.57 -28.16 -11.43
CA TYR A 25 -10.61 -26.70 -11.54
C TYR A 25 -9.47 -26.05 -10.77
N LEU A 26 -8.84 -25.04 -11.41
CA LEU A 26 -7.84 -24.20 -10.76
C LEU A 26 -8.51 -23.33 -9.68
N MET A 27 -8.02 -23.47 -8.47
CA MET A 27 -8.44 -22.67 -7.30
C MET A 27 -7.33 -21.71 -6.95
N VAL A 28 -7.68 -20.44 -6.71
CA VAL A 28 -6.75 -19.39 -6.26
C VAL A 28 -7.27 -18.73 -5.00
N PRO A 29 -6.41 -18.10 -4.18
CA PRO A 29 -6.86 -17.27 -3.06
C PRO A 29 -7.87 -16.23 -3.54
N ALA A 30 -8.95 -16.02 -2.79
CA ALA A 30 -9.96 -15.03 -3.15
C ALA A 30 -9.36 -13.63 -3.28
N LEU A 31 -8.40 -13.28 -2.39
CA LEU A 31 -7.71 -11.99 -2.41
C LEU A 31 -6.88 -11.76 -3.67
N PHE A 32 -6.53 -12.81 -4.44
CA PHE A 32 -5.85 -12.67 -5.71
C PHE A 32 -6.58 -11.73 -6.68
N PHE A 33 -7.91 -11.72 -6.64
CA PHE A 33 -8.72 -10.88 -7.52
C PHE A 33 -8.59 -9.37 -7.24
N LYS A 34 -8.03 -8.96 -6.10
CA LYS A 34 -7.73 -7.55 -5.81
C LYS A 34 -6.70 -6.97 -6.79
N TYR A 35 -5.78 -7.78 -7.32
CA TYR A 35 -4.86 -7.37 -8.39
C TYR A 35 -5.54 -7.13 -9.74
N ALA A 36 -6.77 -7.61 -9.90
CA ALA A 36 -7.61 -7.39 -11.08
C ALA A 36 -8.69 -6.32 -10.84
N ASN A 37 -8.46 -5.44 -9.87
CA ASN A 37 -9.38 -4.37 -9.46
C ASN A 37 -10.77 -4.90 -9.04
N VAL A 38 -10.77 -5.88 -8.16
CA VAL A 38 -11.97 -6.43 -7.53
C VAL A 38 -11.90 -6.15 -6.04
N LEU A 39 -12.93 -5.52 -5.48
CA LEU A 39 -13.09 -5.43 -4.03
C LEU A 39 -13.45 -6.82 -3.50
N VAL A 40 -12.74 -7.28 -2.48
CA VAL A 40 -12.91 -8.62 -1.91
C VAL A 40 -13.05 -8.52 -0.39
N ASP A 41 -14.17 -9.05 0.12
CA ASP A 41 -14.47 -9.08 1.56
C ASP A 41 -14.85 -10.47 2.03
N TYR A 42 -14.56 -10.76 3.32
CA TYR A 42 -14.92 -11.98 4.01
C TYR A 42 -15.92 -11.70 5.13
N HIS A 43 -17.03 -12.42 5.13
CA HIS A 43 -17.99 -12.43 6.22
C HIS A 43 -17.85 -13.75 6.99
N ARG A 44 -17.17 -13.70 8.14
CA ARG A 44 -16.83 -14.91 8.93
C ARG A 44 -18.06 -15.63 9.46
N GLU A 45 -19.06 -14.89 9.92
CA GLU A 45 -20.29 -15.47 10.50
C GLU A 45 -21.10 -16.28 9.47
N THR A 46 -21.13 -15.80 8.24
CA THR A 46 -21.87 -16.48 7.13
C THR A 46 -20.99 -17.37 6.29
N HIS A 47 -19.67 -17.42 6.58
CA HIS A 47 -18.67 -18.14 5.78
C HIS A 47 -18.70 -17.78 4.30
N THR A 48 -18.92 -16.49 3.97
CA THR A 48 -19.04 -16.01 2.59
C THR A 48 -17.87 -15.15 2.18
N VAL A 49 -17.53 -15.24 0.88
CA VAL A 49 -16.64 -14.31 0.19
C VAL A 49 -17.48 -13.46 -0.75
N VAL A 50 -17.30 -12.16 -0.67
CA VAL A 50 -17.99 -11.18 -1.49
C VAL A 50 -16.99 -10.54 -2.44
N PHE A 51 -17.30 -10.56 -3.73
CA PHE A 51 -16.55 -9.88 -4.77
C PHE A 51 -17.41 -8.77 -5.36
N LYS A 52 -16.83 -7.56 -5.49
CA LYS A 52 -17.51 -6.45 -6.16
C LYS A 52 -16.59 -5.84 -7.21
N LYS A 53 -17.08 -5.77 -8.45
CA LYS A 53 -16.41 -5.12 -9.57
C LYS A 53 -17.43 -4.33 -10.38
N ASN A 54 -17.25 -3.01 -10.47
CA ASN A 54 -18.25 -2.11 -11.10
C ASN A 54 -19.65 -2.30 -10.45
N LYS A 55 -20.63 -2.69 -11.25
CA LYS A 55 -22.01 -3.00 -10.78
C LYS A 55 -22.24 -4.48 -10.45
N VAL A 56 -21.25 -5.34 -10.72
CA VAL A 56 -21.38 -6.78 -10.45
C VAL A 56 -21.06 -7.07 -8.99
N LEU A 57 -21.96 -7.79 -8.34
CA LEU A 57 -21.76 -8.36 -7.01
C LEU A 57 -21.80 -9.89 -7.15
N LEU A 58 -20.82 -10.59 -6.61
CA LEU A 58 -20.75 -12.05 -6.57
C LEU A 58 -20.48 -12.50 -5.14
N VAL A 59 -21.29 -13.44 -4.65
CA VAL A 59 -21.16 -14.03 -3.32
C VAL A 59 -20.98 -15.54 -3.44
N LEU A 60 -19.93 -16.05 -2.83
CA LEU A 60 -19.62 -17.47 -2.73
C LEU A 60 -19.61 -17.90 -1.28
N CYS A 61 -20.22 -19.05 -0.96
CA CYS A 61 -20.20 -19.64 0.37
C CYS A 61 -19.17 -20.78 0.44
N LYS A 62 -18.37 -20.79 1.51
CA LYS A 62 -17.41 -21.85 1.80
C LYS A 62 -18.09 -23.23 1.80
N ASN A 63 -17.49 -24.18 1.12
CA ASN A 63 -17.98 -25.57 0.98
C ASN A 63 -19.38 -25.73 0.34
N GLN A 64 -19.93 -24.69 -0.27
CA GLN A 64 -21.21 -24.76 -0.98
C GLN A 64 -21.01 -24.68 -2.50
N TYR A 65 -21.77 -25.51 -3.22
CA TYR A 65 -21.80 -25.55 -4.68
C TYR A 65 -22.81 -24.55 -5.26
N LYS A 66 -23.03 -23.43 -4.58
CA LYS A 66 -23.94 -22.35 -5.00
C LYS A 66 -23.23 -21.00 -4.98
N ALA A 67 -23.55 -20.20 -5.96
CA ALA A 67 -23.16 -18.80 -6.03
C ALA A 67 -24.40 -17.91 -6.13
N CYS A 68 -24.34 -16.74 -5.53
CA CYS A 68 -25.34 -15.69 -5.68
C CYS A 68 -24.67 -14.50 -6.37
N TYR A 69 -25.32 -13.89 -7.36
CA TYR A 69 -24.74 -12.72 -8.04
C TYR A 69 -25.82 -11.74 -8.52
N SER A 70 -25.43 -10.48 -8.67
CA SER A 70 -26.19 -9.43 -9.34
C SER A 70 -25.29 -8.76 -10.38
N LEU A 71 -25.80 -8.49 -11.57
CA LEU A 71 -25.02 -7.93 -12.70
C LEU A 71 -25.14 -6.40 -12.80
N ASP A 72 -26.16 -5.81 -12.19
CA ASP A 72 -26.53 -4.40 -12.33
C ASP A 72 -26.47 -3.59 -11.01
N GLY A 73 -26.05 -4.24 -9.93
CA GLY A 73 -26.02 -3.66 -8.60
C GLY A 73 -27.41 -3.53 -7.95
N THR A 74 -28.43 -4.12 -8.56
CA THR A 74 -29.80 -4.14 -8.02
C THR A 74 -30.00 -5.29 -7.04
N THR A 75 -31.20 -5.34 -6.43
CA THR A 75 -31.62 -6.46 -5.56
C THR A 75 -32.02 -7.72 -6.33
N ASN A 76 -31.94 -7.70 -7.67
CA ASN A 76 -32.22 -8.88 -8.49
C ASN A 76 -31.08 -9.89 -8.39
N ILE A 77 -31.17 -10.77 -7.40
CA ILE A 77 -30.15 -11.79 -7.12
C ILE A 77 -30.44 -13.02 -7.99
N GLN A 78 -29.44 -13.41 -8.77
CA GLN A 78 -29.40 -14.62 -9.53
C GLN A 78 -28.58 -15.70 -8.82
N HIS A 79 -28.83 -16.96 -9.16
CA HIS A 79 -28.17 -18.10 -8.54
C HIS A 79 -27.55 -19.00 -9.59
N ASP A 80 -26.35 -19.50 -9.29
CA ASP A 80 -25.65 -20.48 -10.09
C ASP A 80 -25.26 -21.71 -9.28
N SER A 81 -25.04 -22.82 -9.98
CA SER A 81 -24.37 -24.00 -9.44
C SER A 81 -22.88 -23.96 -9.78
N LEU A 82 -22.03 -24.18 -8.79
CA LEU A 82 -20.59 -24.27 -8.97
C LEU A 82 -20.16 -25.71 -9.25
N LEU A 83 -19.21 -25.91 -10.15
CA LEU A 83 -18.57 -27.19 -10.38
C LEU A 83 -17.49 -27.53 -9.34
N SER A 84 -16.99 -26.53 -8.66
CA SER A 84 -16.07 -26.66 -7.52
C SER A 84 -16.42 -25.63 -6.45
N ALA A 85 -16.68 -26.09 -5.22
CA ALA A 85 -17.01 -25.22 -4.09
C ALA A 85 -15.76 -24.52 -3.55
N PRO A 86 -15.88 -23.26 -3.07
CA PRO A 86 -14.81 -22.60 -2.33
C PRO A 86 -14.35 -23.43 -1.14
N VAL A 87 -13.07 -23.39 -0.83
CA VAL A 87 -12.48 -24.17 0.27
C VAL A 87 -11.48 -23.31 1.03
N GLU A 88 -11.40 -23.51 2.33
CA GLU A 88 -10.39 -22.87 3.19
C GLU A 88 -9.26 -23.86 3.48
N MET A 89 -8.03 -23.40 3.28
CA MET A 89 -6.81 -24.13 3.62
C MET A 89 -5.81 -23.15 4.21
N ASN A 90 -5.24 -23.49 5.36
CA ASN A 90 -4.28 -22.62 6.07
C ASN A 90 -4.79 -21.17 6.23
N GLU A 91 -6.04 -21.02 6.65
CA GLU A 91 -6.72 -19.73 6.85
C GLU A 91 -6.94 -18.90 5.56
N VAL A 92 -6.65 -19.45 4.39
CA VAL A 92 -6.86 -18.83 3.09
C VAL A 92 -8.05 -19.46 2.39
N ILE A 93 -8.99 -18.63 1.91
CA ILE A 93 -10.13 -19.10 1.13
C ILE A 93 -9.74 -19.13 -0.35
N TYR A 94 -9.76 -20.34 -0.91
CA TYR A 94 -9.54 -20.60 -2.34
C TYR A 94 -10.88 -20.69 -3.07
N VAL A 95 -10.95 -20.04 -4.22
CA VAL A 95 -12.18 -19.97 -5.05
C VAL A 95 -11.90 -20.41 -6.47
N PRO A 96 -12.93 -20.91 -7.21
CA PRO A 96 -12.77 -21.33 -8.60
C PRO A 96 -12.35 -20.15 -9.48
N PHE A 97 -11.11 -20.15 -9.96
CA PHE A 97 -10.51 -19.03 -10.68
C PHE A 97 -11.30 -18.61 -11.92
N TYR A 98 -11.61 -19.59 -12.78
CA TYR A 98 -12.32 -19.33 -14.04
C TYR A 98 -13.74 -18.79 -13.80
N TYR A 99 -14.47 -19.41 -12.87
CA TYR A 99 -15.85 -19.02 -12.58
C TYR A 99 -15.92 -17.57 -12.06
N VAL A 100 -15.07 -17.24 -11.08
CA VAL A 100 -15.05 -15.89 -10.50
C VAL A 100 -14.68 -14.85 -11.56
N ALA A 101 -13.63 -15.11 -12.35
CA ALA A 101 -13.21 -14.19 -13.41
C ALA A 101 -14.33 -13.96 -14.43
N GLN A 102 -14.96 -15.01 -14.92
CA GLN A 102 -16.03 -14.92 -15.91
C GLN A 102 -17.25 -14.13 -15.38
N ARG A 103 -17.66 -14.40 -14.12
CA ARG A 103 -18.79 -13.68 -13.51
C ARG A 103 -18.51 -12.20 -13.29
N LEU A 104 -17.25 -11.82 -13.08
CA LEU A 104 -16.83 -10.44 -12.95
C LEU A 104 -16.47 -9.77 -14.29
N GLY A 105 -16.81 -10.41 -15.42
CA GLY A 105 -16.60 -9.85 -16.75
C GLY A 105 -15.14 -9.80 -17.19
N MET A 106 -14.30 -10.70 -16.67
CA MET A 106 -12.89 -10.81 -17.04
C MET A 106 -12.66 -12.01 -17.97
N PHE A 107 -11.62 -11.92 -18.78
CA PHE A 107 -11.24 -12.96 -19.73
C PHE A 107 -10.04 -13.74 -19.22
N ILE A 108 -10.11 -15.07 -19.29
CA ILE A 108 -8.98 -15.94 -19.03
C ILE A 108 -8.51 -16.54 -20.34
N TRP A 109 -7.21 -16.48 -20.56
CA TRP A 109 -6.56 -17.14 -21.67
C TRP A 109 -5.37 -17.95 -21.19
N PHE A 110 -5.27 -19.20 -21.64
CA PHE A 110 -4.15 -20.08 -21.35
C PHE A 110 -3.33 -20.32 -22.62
N ASN A 111 -2.04 -20.00 -22.55
CA ASN A 111 -1.09 -20.30 -23.62
C ASN A 111 -0.39 -21.62 -23.33
N SER A 112 -0.81 -22.70 -24.02
CA SER A 112 -0.26 -24.05 -23.83
C SER A 112 1.20 -24.18 -24.26
N ASN A 113 1.64 -23.37 -25.24
CA ASN A 113 3.03 -23.45 -25.75
C ASN A 113 4.06 -23.00 -24.73
N ILE A 114 3.69 -22.08 -23.85
CA ILE A 114 4.55 -21.52 -22.81
C ILE A 114 4.01 -21.75 -21.40
N SER A 115 2.96 -22.54 -21.27
CA SER A 115 2.30 -22.89 -20.00
C SER A 115 1.97 -21.67 -19.12
N ARG A 116 1.39 -20.61 -19.71
CA ARG A 116 1.04 -19.36 -19.01
C ARG A 116 -0.46 -19.12 -18.99
N THR A 117 -0.96 -18.74 -17.82
CA THR A 117 -2.34 -18.30 -17.62
C THR A 117 -2.41 -16.78 -17.57
N TYR A 118 -3.30 -16.18 -18.33
CA TYR A 118 -3.54 -14.74 -18.39
C TYR A 118 -4.95 -14.43 -17.91
N LEU A 119 -5.06 -13.41 -17.06
CA LEU A 119 -6.31 -12.79 -16.66
C LEU A 119 -6.34 -11.38 -17.24
N VAL A 120 -7.30 -11.11 -18.12
CA VAL A 120 -7.45 -9.81 -18.78
C VAL A 120 -8.72 -9.15 -18.28
N THR A 121 -8.56 -8.00 -17.66
CA THR A 121 -9.67 -7.12 -17.29
C THR A 121 -10.02 -6.23 -18.48
N ASP A 122 -11.19 -5.58 -18.47
CA ASP A 122 -11.51 -4.57 -19.48
C ASP A 122 -10.51 -3.42 -19.43
N SER A 123 -9.55 -3.44 -20.36
CA SER A 123 -8.44 -2.47 -20.43
C SER A 123 -8.86 -1.07 -20.91
N SER A 124 -10.11 -0.89 -21.38
CA SER A 124 -10.60 0.41 -21.84
C SER A 124 -10.81 1.42 -20.70
N LYS A 125 -10.76 0.94 -19.46
CA LYS A 125 -10.87 1.72 -18.22
C LYS A 125 -9.78 1.34 -17.23
N ALA A 126 -8.56 1.13 -17.71
CA ALA A 126 -7.42 1.01 -16.81
C ALA A 126 -7.32 2.32 -16.00
N TRP A 127 -7.75 2.26 -14.75
CA TRP A 127 -7.64 3.35 -13.81
C TRP A 127 -6.14 3.56 -13.56
N LYS A 128 -5.65 4.74 -13.89
CA LYS A 128 -4.29 5.14 -13.53
C LYS A 128 -4.40 5.85 -12.19
N SER A 129 -4.08 5.15 -11.11
CA SER A 129 -3.75 5.82 -9.88
C SER A 129 -2.50 6.67 -10.12
N ASP A 130 -2.57 7.92 -9.74
CA ASP A 130 -1.39 8.78 -9.74
C ASP A 130 -0.51 8.34 -8.57
N LEU A 131 0.47 7.47 -8.86
CA LEU A 131 1.52 7.10 -7.93
C LEU A 131 2.65 8.11 -8.06
N TYR A 132 2.89 8.84 -6.98
CA TYR A 132 3.92 9.87 -6.96
C TYR A 132 5.24 9.31 -6.43
N TYR A 133 6.21 9.12 -7.31
CA TYR A 133 7.56 8.69 -6.95
C TYR A 133 8.52 9.85 -6.73
N ARG A 134 8.21 11.00 -7.34
CA ARG A 134 8.99 12.24 -7.29
C ARG A 134 8.16 13.44 -7.71
N GLY A 135 8.63 14.63 -7.39
CA GLY A 135 8.11 15.88 -7.91
C GLY A 135 8.72 16.27 -9.28
N LEU A 136 8.55 17.53 -9.66
CA LEU A 136 9.11 18.07 -10.89
C LEU A 136 10.65 18.04 -10.87
N THR A 137 11.24 17.64 -11.99
CA THR A 137 12.71 17.55 -12.15
C THR A 137 13.36 18.84 -12.61
N SER A 138 12.57 19.87 -12.94
CA SER A 138 13.04 21.18 -13.35
C SER A 138 13.61 22.04 -12.22
N GLU A 139 13.27 21.71 -10.97
CA GLU A 139 13.68 22.46 -9.79
C GLU A 139 14.49 21.57 -8.84
N LYS A 140 15.54 22.15 -8.24
CA LYS A 140 16.34 21.47 -7.23
C LYS A 140 15.62 21.44 -5.87
N LYS A 141 14.44 20.80 -5.84
CA LYS A 141 13.71 20.51 -4.61
C LYS A 141 13.84 19.04 -4.23
N VAL A 142 13.77 18.75 -2.94
CA VAL A 142 13.83 17.40 -2.39
C VAL A 142 12.95 17.30 -1.14
N ALA A 143 12.29 16.15 -0.95
CA ALA A 143 11.54 15.85 0.27
C ALA A 143 12.22 14.75 1.06
N LEU A 144 12.57 15.04 2.33
CA LEU A 144 12.91 14.01 3.31
C LEU A 144 11.61 13.41 3.85
N THR A 145 11.50 12.08 3.83
CA THR A 145 10.34 11.39 4.38
C THR A 145 10.76 10.32 5.38
N PHE A 146 9.97 10.17 6.44
CA PHE A 146 10.24 9.25 7.54
C PHE A 146 8.99 8.42 7.82
N ASP A 147 9.10 7.11 7.67
CA ASP A 147 7.99 6.17 7.83
C ASP A 147 7.97 5.53 9.22
N ASP A 148 6.85 4.87 9.56
CA ASP A 148 6.59 4.00 10.70
C ASP A 148 6.43 4.70 12.06
N GLY A 149 7.02 5.86 12.27
CA GLY A 149 6.93 6.58 13.54
C GLY A 149 5.52 7.08 13.90
N PRO A 150 5.43 7.87 14.99
CA PRO A 150 6.52 8.27 15.86
C PRO A 150 6.94 7.23 16.89
N ASP A 151 8.17 7.33 17.39
CA ASP A 151 8.62 6.63 18.59
C ASP A 151 9.27 7.59 19.60
N ASN A 152 9.67 7.09 20.76
CA ASN A 152 10.35 7.87 21.79
C ASN A 152 11.87 7.80 21.72
N HIS A 153 12.45 7.22 20.68
CA HIS A 153 13.89 7.01 20.55
C HIS A 153 14.49 7.72 19.33
N TYR A 154 14.11 7.31 18.12
CA TYR A 154 14.68 7.87 16.89
C TYR A 154 13.94 9.11 16.39
N THR A 155 12.60 9.14 16.50
CA THR A 155 11.83 10.30 16.06
C THR A 155 12.29 11.60 16.73
N PRO A 156 12.53 11.68 18.08
CA PRO A 156 13.04 12.90 18.70
C PRO A 156 14.41 13.34 18.18
N GLN A 157 15.34 12.39 17.96
CA GLN A 157 16.67 12.68 17.45
C GLN A 157 16.62 13.25 16.02
N ILE A 158 15.75 12.70 15.18
CA ILE A 158 15.53 13.19 13.82
C ILE A 158 14.95 14.61 13.86
N LEU A 159 13.95 14.86 14.71
CA LEU A 159 13.36 16.20 14.89
C LEU A 159 14.38 17.23 15.39
N ASP A 160 15.26 16.85 16.32
CA ASP A 160 16.34 17.75 16.79
C ASP A 160 17.24 18.17 15.61
N ILE A 161 17.68 17.22 14.78
CA ILE A 161 18.52 17.49 13.61
C ILE A 161 17.80 18.37 12.58
N LEU A 162 16.53 18.10 12.31
CA LEU A 162 15.73 18.89 11.36
C LEU A 162 15.54 20.32 11.87
N SER A 163 15.25 20.49 13.15
CA SER A 163 15.10 21.79 13.82
C SER A 163 16.39 22.61 13.82
N GLU A 164 17.54 22.00 14.16
CA GLU A 164 18.85 22.65 14.14
C GLU A 164 19.22 23.21 12.75
N ASN A 165 18.70 22.60 11.68
CA ASN A 165 18.97 22.99 10.30
C ASN A 165 17.81 23.75 9.64
N ASN A 166 16.70 23.97 10.33
CA ASN A 166 15.46 24.57 9.81
C ASN A 166 14.93 23.85 8.55
N ILE A 167 14.93 22.52 8.57
CA ILE A 167 14.52 21.68 7.43
C ILE A 167 13.13 21.10 7.67
N PRO A 168 12.14 21.37 6.78
CA PRO A 168 10.85 20.70 6.81
C PRO A 168 10.96 19.28 6.28
N ALA A 169 10.14 18.37 6.82
CA ALA A 169 10.06 16.98 6.39
C ALA A 169 8.61 16.50 6.35
N THR A 170 8.38 15.28 5.84
CA THR A 170 7.08 14.61 5.88
C THR A 170 7.22 13.29 6.63
N PHE A 171 6.37 13.06 7.62
CA PHE A 171 6.31 11.84 8.41
C PHE A 171 5.07 11.05 7.99
N PHE A 172 5.25 9.84 7.47
CA PHE A 172 4.17 8.89 7.23
C PHE A 172 3.99 8.06 8.50
N VAL A 173 2.97 8.41 9.26
CA VAL A 173 2.80 7.94 10.64
C VAL A 173 1.86 6.75 10.73
N VAL A 174 2.22 5.79 11.56
CA VAL A 174 1.39 4.65 11.93
C VAL A 174 0.45 5.06 13.07
N GLY A 175 -0.86 4.82 12.91
CA GLY A 175 -1.87 5.27 13.85
C GLY A 175 -1.65 4.77 15.27
N GLN A 176 -1.25 3.51 15.46
CA GLN A 176 -0.90 2.96 16.78
C GLN A 176 0.27 3.72 17.43
N GLN A 177 1.25 4.16 16.64
CA GLN A 177 2.41 4.91 17.14
C GLN A 177 2.00 6.32 17.60
N ILE A 178 1.09 6.99 16.87
CA ILE A 178 0.51 8.25 17.31
C ILE A 178 -0.12 8.09 18.71
N LYS A 179 -0.91 7.02 18.87
CA LYS A 179 -1.62 6.74 20.13
C LYS A 179 -0.67 6.42 21.29
N TRP A 180 0.44 5.76 21.03
CA TRP A 180 1.45 5.43 22.04
C TRP A 180 2.36 6.62 22.37
N PHE A 181 2.65 7.50 21.39
CA PHE A 181 3.57 8.62 21.54
C PHE A 181 2.94 9.96 21.11
N PRO A 182 1.79 10.36 21.70
CA PRO A 182 1.03 11.53 21.27
C PRO A 182 1.82 12.84 21.39
N GLU A 183 2.71 12.96 22.39
CA GLU A 183 3.52 14.19 22.56
C GLU A 183 4.59 14.32 21.48
N ILE A 184 5.12 13.22 20.98
CA ILE A 184 6.06 13.24 19.85
C ILE A 184 5.30 13.58 18.56
N ALA A 185 4.11 12.98 18.33
CA ALA A 185 3.25 13.32 17.21
C ALA A 185 2.87 14.82 17.19
N LYS A 186 2.51 15.39 18.35
CA LYS A 186 2.28 16.84 18.49
C LYS A 186 3.53 17.67 18.21
N ARG A 187 4.71 17.16 18.57
CA ARG A 187 6.00 17.82 18.27
C ARG A 187 6.22 17.91 16.77
N ILE A 188 5.97 16.84 16.01
CA ILE A 188 6.08 16.84 14.54
C ILE A 188 5.23 17.98 13.95
N VAL A 189 3.98 18.11 14.38
CA VAL A 189 3.06 19.15 13.91
C VAL A 189 3.51 20.55 14.32
N ARG A 190 3.92 20.73 15.59
CA ARG A 190 4.34 22.03 16.12
C ARG A 190 5.61 22.57 15.45
N GLU A 191 6.47 21.69 14.97
CA GLU A 191 7.70 22.03 14.25
C GLU A 191 7.46 22.11 12.72
N GLU A 192 6.18 22.24 12.30
CA GLU A 192 5.74 22.48 10.92
C GLU A 192 6.13 21.39 9.91
N HIS A 193 6.34 20.15 10.38
CA HIS A 193 6.49 19.01 9.52
C HIS A 193 5.11 18.51 9.06
N ALA A 194 5.07 17.94 7.85
CA ALA A 194 3.83 17.36 7.32
C ALA A 194 3.58 15.96 7.85
N LEU A 195 2.30 15.60 8.04
CA LEU A 195 1.87 14.22 8.34
C LEU A 195 1.21 13.58 7.12
N GLY A 196 1.62 12.36 6.82
CA GLY A 196 0.95 11.43 5.91
C GLY A 196 0.46 10.20 6.67
N ASN A 197 -0.54 9.53 6.14
CA ASN A 197 -1.10 8.31 6.71
C ASN A 197 -0.29 7.08 6.25
N HIS A 198 0.11 6.22 7.20
CA HIS A 198 0.86 4.98 6.93
C HIS A 198 0.15 3.73 7.49
N SER A 199 -1.19 3.73 7.49
CA SER A 199 -2.04 2.72 8.09
C SER A 199 -2.04 2.71 9.62
N TRP A 200 -2.96 1.92 10.20
CA TRP A 200 -3.11 1.81 11.66
C TRP A 200 -2.02 0.97 12.32
N SER A 201 -1.78 -0.25 11.78
CA SER A 201 -0.91 -1.26 12.39
C SER A 201 0.22 -1.76 11.48
N HIS A 202 0.44 -1.09 10.34
CA HIS A 202 1.47 -1.42 9.36
C HIS A 202 1.37 -2.84 8.77
N PRO A 203 0.18 -3.34 8.38
CA PRO A 203 0.04 -4.65 7.77
C PRO A 203 0.37 -4.62 6.27
N ASN A 204 0.70 -5.79 5.71
CA ASN A 204 0.78 -5.93 4.27
C ASN A 204 -0.65 -5.96 3.67
N PHE A 205 -1.04 -4.92 2.91
CA PHE A 205 -2.37 -4.74 2.37
C PHE A 205 -2.79 -5.82 1.36
N THR A 206 -1.84 -6.46 0.71
CA THR A 206 -2.15 -7.56 -0.22
C THR A 206 -2.73 -8.80 0.48
N LYS A 207 -2.59 -8.88 1.81
CA LYS A 207 -3.10 -9.96 2.66
C LYS A 207 -4.42 -9.63 3.37
N LEU A 208 -4.94 -8.40 3.17
CA LEU A 208 -6.16 -7.92 3.81
C LEU A 208 -7.32 -7.88 2.83
N THR A 209 -8.53 -8.00 3.35
CA THR A 209 -9.75 -7.67 2.60
C THR A 209 -9.84 -6.16 2.40
N THR A 210 -10.67 -5.73 1.45
CA THR A 210 -10.87 -4.30 1.17
C THR A 210 -11.40 -3.53 2.37
N SER A 211 -12.32 -4.13 3.14
CA SER A 211 -12.86 -3.51 4.36
C SER A 211 -11.79 -3.36 5.44
N GLN A 212 -10.90 -4.34 5.61
CA GLN A 212 -9.78 -4.24 6.56
C GLN A 212 -8.80 -3.14 6.15
N VAL A 213 -8.44 -3.05 4.85
CA VAL A 213 -7.59 -1.96 4.36
C VAL A 213 -8.23 -0.60 4.63
N LYS A 214 -9.54 -0.47 4.37
CA LYS A 214 -10.27 0.77 4.65
C LYS A 214 -10.24 1.12 6.14
N GLU A 215 -10.41 0.17 7.02
CA GLU A 215 -10.34 0.36 8.48
C GLU A 215 -8.95 0.84 8.92
N GLU A 216 -7.88 0.22 8.41
CA GLU A 216 -6.49 0.62 8.64
C GLU A 216 -6.24 2.09 8.25
N VAL A 217 -6.78 2.53 7.11
CA VAL A 217 -6.63 3.90 6.62
C VAL A 217 -7.43 4.88 7.48
N LEU A 218 -8.73 4.60 7.73
CA LEU A 218 -9.62 5.52 8.42
C LEU A 218 -9.27 5.66 9.91
N SER A 219 -8.87 4.58 10.59
CA SER A 219 -8.46 4.66 12.00
C SER A 219 -7.25 5.56 12.20
N THR A 220 -6.31 5.59 11.25
CA THR A 220 -5.16 6.51 11.30
C THR A 220 -5.55 7.93 10.92
N GLU A 221 -6.48 8.09 9.96
CA GLU A 221 -7.04 9.39 9.60
C GLU A 221 -7.63 10.09 10.83
N ASP A 222 -8.43 9.37 11.63
CA ASP A 222 -9.06 9.91 12.84
C ASP A 222 -8.03 10.42 13.86
N GLU A 223 -6.92 9.69 14.07
CA GLU A 223 -5.84 10.14 14.98
C GLU A 223 -5.12 11.39 14.42
N ILE A 224 -4.86 11.43 13.10
CA ILE A 224 -4.21 12.61 12.49
C ILE A 224 -5.15 13.83 12.57
N ILE A 225 -6.44 13.68 12.30
CA ILE A 225 -7.45 14.76 12.45
C ILE A 225 -7.49 15.25 13.90
N SER A 226 -7.45 14.33 14.86
CA SER A 226 -7.43 14.70 16.29
C SER A 226 -6.22 15.55 16.67
N LEU A 227 -5.08 15.35 16.01
CA LEU A 227 -3.85 16.11 16.24
C LEU A 227 -3.81 17.45 15.52
N THR A 228 -4.29 17.49 14.28
CA THR A 228 -4.06 18.62 13.34
C THR A 228 -5.31 19.44 13.09
N GLY A 229 -6.49 18.88 13.38
CA GLY A 229 -7.79 19.44 12.96
C GLY A 229 -8.09 19.26 11.47
N ASN A 230 -7.18 18.68 10.69
CA ASN A 230 -7.30 18.55 9.23
C ASN A 230 -7.19 17.09 8.79
N LYS A 231 -7.91 16.75 7.73
CA LYS A 231 -7.79 15.45 7.08
C LYS A 231 -6.45 15.37 6.34
N PRO A 232 -5.65 14.30 6.54
CA PRO A 232 -4.43 14.10 5.76
C PRO A 232 -4.75 13.81 4.29
N THR A 233 -3.92 14.35 3.40
CA THR A 233 -4.07 14.18 1.94
C THR A 233 -3.08 13.18 1.35
N LEU A 234 -2.05 12.80 2.12
CA LEU A 234 -0.99 11.88 1.69
C LEU A 234 -1.15 10.52 2.34
N PHE A 235 -1.01 9.47 1.54
CA PHE A 235 -0.97 8.09 1.99
C PHE A 235 0.25 7.37 1.40
N ARG A 236 0.96 6.60 2.22
CA ARG A 236 1.99 5.67 1.76
C ARG A 236 1.63 4.26 2.21
N PRO A 237 1.51 3.29 1.29
CA PRO A 237 1.18 1.93 1.68
C PRO A 237 2.36 1.27 2.42
N PRO A 238 2.10 0.52 3.50
CA PRO A 238 3.12 -0.31 4.14
C PRO A 238 3.86 -1.19 3.15
N TYR A 239 5.19 -1.28 3.28
CA TYR A 239 6.08 -2.02 2.37
C TYR A 239 6.08 -1.52 0.91
N GLY A 240 5.38 -0.42 0.58
CA GLY A 240 5.12 -0.01 -0.79
C GLY A 240 4.16 -0.95 -1.54
N GLU A 241 3.51 -1.88 -0.84
CA GLU A 241 2.68 -2.94 -1.44
C GLU A 241 1.19 -2.64 -1.32
N CYS A 242 0.53 -2.58 -2.46
CA CYS A 242 -0.90 -2.33 -2.57
C CYS A 242 -1.45 -3.01 -3.82
N THR A 243 -2.70 -3.46 -3.77
CA THR A 243 -3.37 -3.98 -4.97
C THR A 243 -4.09 -2.87 -5.73
N GLU A 244 -4.46 -3.11 -6.98
CA GLU A 244 -5.22 -2.15 -7.79
C GLU A 244 -6.53 -1.72 -7.09
N ALA A 245 -7.23 -2.66 -6.44
CA ALA A 245 -8.44 -2.36 -5.70
C ALA A 245 -8.20 -1.49 -4.47
N ASP A 246 -7.06 -1.66 -3.79
CA ASP A 246 -6.69 -0.84 -2.65
C ASP A 246 -6.35 0.59 -3.10
N PHE A 247 -5.59 0.74 -4.19
CA PHE A 247 -5.31 2.04 -4.79
C PHE A 247 -6.58 2.81 -5.10
N GLN A 248 -7.55 2.19 -5.79
CA GLN A 248 -8.82 2.85 -6.12
C GLN A 248 -9.60 3.24 -4.88
N MET A 249 -9.62 2.38 -3.87
CA MET A 249 -10.34 2.65 -2.63
C MET A 249 -9.70 3.83 -1.88
N ILE A 250 -8.37 3.87 -1.77
CA ILE A 250 -7.62 4.91 -1.06
C ILE A 250 -7.72 6.25 -1.81
N ASP A 251 -7.59 6.25 -3.14
CA ASP A 251 -7.82 7.46 -3.96
C ASP A 251 -9.27 7.96 -3.83
N GLY A 252 -10.25 7.04 -3.84
CA GLY A 252 -11.66 7.36 -3.61
C GLY A 252 -11.94 7.96 -2.22
N LEU A 253 -11.06 7.77 -1.25
CA LEU A 253 -11.06 8.46 0.04
C LEU A 253 -10.41 9.86 -0.04
N GLY A 254 -9.85 10.26 -1.17
CA GLY A 254 -9.24 11.56 -1.39
C GLY A 254 -7.74 11.63 -1.12
N TYR A 255 -7.06 10.50 -0.96
CA TYR A 255 -5.63 10.45 -0.74
C TYR A 255 -4.82 10.45 -2.03
N LYS A 256 -3.63 11.06 -1.98
CA LYS A 256 -2.56 10.90 -2.97
C LYS A 256 -1.59 9.82 -2.49
N LEU A 257 -1.27 8.89 -3.38
CA LEU A 257 -0.43 7.73 -3.07
C LEU A 257 1.04 8.06 -3.33
N ILE A 258 1.80 8.13 -2.25
CA ILE A 258 3.18 8.60 -2.26
C ILE A 258 4.14 7.42 -2.11
N MET A 259 4.96 7.24 -3.12
CA MET A 259 6.07 6.30 -3.13
C MET A 259 7.38 7.07 -2.86
N TRP A 260 8.50 6.58 -3.39
CA TRP A 260 9.81 7.20 -3.27
C TRP A 260 10.65 6.97 -4.51
N SER A 261 11.63 7.82 -4.73
CA SER A 261 12.63 7.65 -5.78
C SER A 261 14.02 7.34 -5.25
N VAL A 262 14.24 7.51 -3.95
CA VAL A 262 15.47 7.12 -3.25
C VAL A 262 15.08 6.29 -2.03
N ASP A 263 15.46 5.00 -2.02
CA ASP A 263 15.30 4.10 -0.88
C ASP A 263 16.66 3.97 -0.17
N THR A 264 16.75 4.49 1.03
CA THR A 264 18.01 4.46 1.80
C THR A 264 18.35 3.08 2.36
N LEU A 265 17.36 2.16 2.40
CA LEU A 265 17.46 0.84 3.02
C LEU A 265 17.88 0.89 4.50
N ASP A 266 17.68 2.02 5.18
CA ASP A 266 18.13 2.29 6.55
C ASP A 266 17.53 1.32 7.57
N TRP A 267 16.30 0.85 7.34
CA TRP A 267 15.61 -0.16 8.16
C TRP A 267 16.36 -1.50 8.26
N THR A 268 17.33 -1.75 7.37
CA THR A 268 18.18 -2.95 7.42
C THR A 268 19.40 -2.79 8.33
N GLY A 269 19.57 -1.64 8.99
CA GLY A 269 20.73 -1.36 9.84
C GLY A 269 21.96 -0.87 9.05
N MET A 270 21.73 -0.18 7.92
CA MET A 270 22.79 0.42 7.10
C MET A 270 23.65 1.40 7.90
N SER A 271 24.95 1.42 7.64
CA SER A 271 25.84 2.46 8.18
C SER A 271 25.57 3.81 7.51
N SER A 272 25.99 4.90 8.16
CA SER A 272 25.87 6.26 7.59
C SER A 272 26.52 6.36 6.20
N GLU A 273 27.70 5.74 6.00
CA GLU A 273 28.41 5.75 4.72
C GLU A 273 27.64 5.03 3.61
N GLN A 274 26.97 3.92 3.93
CA GLN A 274 26.15 3.18 3.00
C GLN A 274 24.92 4.01 2.58
N ILE A 275 24.21 4.61 3.55
CA ILE A 275 23.08 5.51 3.31
C ILE A 275 23.50 6.70 2.42
N LEU A 276 24.61 7.36 2.75
CA LEU A 276 25.15 8.47 1.96
C LEU A 276 25.49 8.05 0.53
N SER A 277 26.05 6.86 0.35
CA SER A 277 26.36 6.31 -0.97
C SER A 277 25.11 6.11 -1.81
N ILE A 278 24.02 5.57 -1.22
CA ILE A 278 22.73 5.38 -1.89
C ILE A 278 22.13 6.73 -2.27
N VAL A 279 22.04 7.67 -1.33
CA VAL A 279 21.49 9.01 -1.60
C VAL A 279 22.27 9.67 -2.73
N LYS A 280 23.61 9.64 -2.70
CA LYS A 280 24.44 10.23 -3.76
C LYS A 280 24.24 9.59 -5.12
N ARG A 281 24.02 8.27 -5.18
CA ARG A 281 23.80 7.51 -6.42
C ARG A 281 22.44 7.83 -7.06
N ASP A 282 21.38 7.86 -6.25
CA ASP A 282 20.00 7.84 -6.73
C ASP A 282 19.32 9.22 -6.71
N LEU A 283 19.98 10.23 -6.09
CA LEU A 283 19.46 11.58 -6.00
C LEU A 283 19.25 12.21 -7.37
N SER A 284 18.11 12.85 -7.53
CA SER A 284 17.79 13.73 -8.65
C SER A 284 16.88 14.87 -8.19
N PRO A 285 16.78 15.98 -8.92
CA PRO A 285 15.78 17.00 -8.61
C PRO A 285 14.37 16.38 -8.53
N GLY A 286 13.59 16.86 -7.58
CA GLY A 286 12.25 16.31 -7.28
C GLY A 286 12.26 15.00 -6.48
N ALA A 287 13.39 14.55 -5.94
CA ALA A 287 13.47 13.29 -5.22
C ALA A 287 12.62 13.28 -3.94
N ILE A 288 11.96 12.15 -3.69
CA ILE A 288 11.36 11.77 -2.43
C ILE A 288 12.28 10.71 -1.82
N ILE A 289 12.88 11.01 -0.67
CA ILE A 289 13.86 10.15 0.01
C ILE A 289 13.14 9.41 1.13
N LEU A 290 13.09 8.07 1.04
CA LEU A 290 12.55 7.20 2.07
C LEU A 290 13.59 6.93 3.14
N GLN A 291 13.22 7.20 4.37
CA GLN A 291 13.88 6.84 5.61
C GLN A 291 12.83 6.40 6.63
N HIS A 292 13.25 5.92 7.78
CA HIS A 292 12.35 5.46 8.85
C HIS A 292 12.64 6.20 10.16
N SER A 293 11.66 6.20 11.09
CA SER A 293 11.77 6.91 12.36
C SER A 293 11.32 6.10 13.57
N ILE A 294 11.37 4.74 13.47
CA ILE A 294 10.96 3.83 14.55
C ILE A 294 12.07 2.86 14.96
N LYS A 295 12.17 2.60 16.26
CA LYS A 295 13.07 1.58 16.80
C LYS A 295 12.45 0.18 16.73
N THR A 296 12.81 -0.59 15.73
CA THR A 296 12.45 -2.00 15.62
C THR A 296 13.45 -2.91 16.32
N LEU A 297 14.75 -2.58 16.23
CA LEU A 297 15.87 -3.26 16.88
C LEU A 297 16.84 -2.24 17.48
N PRO A 298 17.64 -2.62 18.49
CA PRO A 298 18.70 -1.73 19.02
C PRO A 298 19.68 -1.30 17.93
N GLY A 299 19.91 -0.01 17.77
CA GLY A 299 20.88 0.56 16.84
C GLY A 299 20.49 0.55 15.37
N VAL A 300 19.28 0.08 15.01
CA VAL A 300 18.86 -0.13 13.61
C VAL A 300 18.93 1.17 12.77
N LEU A 301 18.55 2.32 13.32
CA LEU A 301 18.57 3.60 12.63
C LEU A 301 19.70 4.54 13.08
N ASP A 302 20.72 4.03 13.78
CA ASP A 302 21.88 4.84 14.15
C ASP A 302 22.59 5.43 12.92
N GLY A 303 22.59 4.67 11.81
CA GLY A 303 23.11 5.13 10.54
C GLY A 303 22.32 6.31 9.97
N THR A 304 20.99 6.27 10.07
CA THR A 304 20.09 7.35 9.64
C THR A 304 20.37 8.63 10.41
N VAL A 305 20.39 8.55 11.75
CA VAL A 305 20.68 9.72 12.62
C VAL A 305 22.05 10.34 12.30
N LYS A 306 23.08 9.50 12.05
CA LYS A 306 24.41 9.98 11.68
C LYS A 306 24.49 10.52 10.25
N ALA A 307 23.76 9.95 9.31
CA ALA A 307 23.77 10.36 7.91
C ALA A 307 22.97 11.65 7.67
N LEU A 308 21.88 11.85 8.41
CA LEU A 308 20.92 12.94 8.17
C LEU A 308 21.56 14.35 8.12
N PRO A 309 22.37 14.79 9.10
CA PRO A 309 23.01 16.12 9.03
C PRO A 309 23.99 16.24 7.86
N ILE A 310 24.63 15.14 7.45
CA ILE A 310 25.55 15.13 6.31
C ILE A 310 24.76 15.25 4.99
N ILE A 311 23.64 14.53 4.87
CA ILE A 311 22.71 14.64 3.71
C ILE A 311 22.22 16.09 3.58
N ILE A 312 21.77 16.68 4.68
CA ILE A 312 21.26 18.06 4.69
C ILE A 312 22.33 19.02 4.19
N ASN A 313 23.52 19.00 4.80
CA ASN A 313 24.61 19.90 4.42
C ASN A 313 25.08 19.70 2.97
N ASP A 314 25.21 18.45 2.51
CA ASP A 314 25.62 18.16 1.13
C ASP A 314 24.59 18.69 0.12
N LEU A 315 23.29 18.47 0.36
CA LEU A 315 22.25 18.91 -0.55
C LEU A 315 22.06 20.44 -0.57
N LEU A 316 22.15 21.10 0.61
CA LEU A 316 22.14 22.56 0.68
C LEU A 316 23.34 23.16 -0.10
N SER A 317 24.53 22.58 0.05
CA SER A 317 25.72 23.03 -0.69
C SER A 317 25.59 22.90 -2.20
N LYS A 318 24.78 21.95 -2.68
CA LYS A 318 24.44 21.72 -4.08
C LYS A 318 23.27 22.57 -4.59
N GLY A 319 22.71 23.41 -3.72
CA GLY A 319 21.60 24.33 -4.01
C GLY A 319 20.24 23.65 -4.07
N TYR A 320 20.05 22.54 -3.35
CA TYR A 320 18.72 21.97 -3.17
C TYR A 320 17.93 22.70 -2.09
N GLU A 321 16.63 22.90 -2.33
CA GLU A 321 15.63 23.32 -1.35
C GLU A 321 14.95 22.09 -0.75
N PHE A 322 14.90 22.00 0.58
CA PHE A 322 14.11 20.98 1.25
C PHE A 322 12.67 21.45 1.43
N VAL A 323 11.73 20.61 1.07
CA VAL A 323 10.29 20.91 1.14
C VAL A 323 9.51 19.69 1.65
N THR A 324 8.30 19.89 2.15
CA THR A 324 7.37 18.76 2.39
C THR A 324 6.92 18.13 1.09
N VAL A 325 6.39 16.89 1.16
CA VAL A 325 5.85 16.21 -0.03
C VAL A 325 4.71 17.00 -0.66
N GLN A 326 3.81 17.61 0.15
CA GLN A 326 2.74 18.44 -0.40
C GLN A 326 3.32 19.59 -1.24
N LYS A 327 4.30 20.30 -0.72
CA LYS A 327 4.95 21.42 -1.43
C LYS A 327 5.72 20.94 -2.65
N LEU A 328 6.37 19.76 -2.57
CA LEU A 328 7.10 19.16 -3.69
C LEU A 328 6.19 18.81 -4.87
N LEU A 329 4.97 18.34 -4.58
CA LEU A 329 4.00 17.85 -5.56
C LEU A 329 2.89 18.87 -5.88
N GLU A 330 2.95 20.08 -5.28
CA GLU A 330 1.94 21.14 -5.43
C GLU A 330 0.51 20.63 -5.08
N ILE A 331 0.42 19.78 -4.05
CA ILE A 331 -0.85 19.26 -3.51
C ILE A 331 -1.35 20.24 -2.45
N GLU A 332 -2.60 20.64 -2.56
CA GLU A 332 -3.26 21.46 -1.52
C GLU A 332 -3.31 20.69 -0.19
N SER A 333 -3.03 21.38 0.91
CA SER A 333 -3.01 20.84 2.27
C SER A 333 -4.39 20.82 2.89
#